data_4483a2f8e3ab578d237df23d888e0021
#
_entry.id   4483a2f8e3ab578d237df23d888e0021
#
_cell.length_a   1.000
_cell.length_b   1.000
_cell.length_c   1.000
_cell.angle_alpha   90.00
_cell.angle_beta   90.00
_cell.angle_gamma   90.00
#
_symmetry.space_group_name_H-M   'P 1'
#
loop_
_entity.id
_entity.type
_entity.pdbx_description
1 polymer ?
#
loop_
_entity_poly.entity_id
_entity_poly.type
_entity_poly.pdbx_seq_one_letter_code
_entity_poly.pdbx_strand_id
1 'polypeptide(L)'
;MSIKYLYDRKKIAVTYGGQKYSYADVIKYVNYYSEFLDISKGDRVALMMENRPESIFSFFSIWAKKGIAISLDAGYTVDQLAFVLNDSKPKYIFVSNKVREVVEKANEKIGNIVKIIVVDEITLPTNYVAKQEEFENDSDEDVAIIVYTSGTTGNPKGVMITYNNIKANMDGVKAVDLVTDTDTILGMLPYHHIMPLCFTLILPMYLGVPVILLTEISSASLLKTLQENRITVILGVPRVWEMLDKAIMVKINESPLAKFIFKMAEKISSMTIRKMLFSKVHKQFGGHIRLMVSGGAKIDKSILEDFRTMGFCAIQGYGMTETAPIIAFNVPGRERSDS
;
A
#
# COMPACT_ATOMS: atom_id res chain seq x y z
N MET A 1 -7.80 -17.52 4.62
CA MET A 1 -7.05 -16.40 5.24
C MET A 1 -7.95 -15.78 6.28
N SER A 2 -7.64 -15.93 7.56
CA SER A 2 -8.41 -15.27 8.61
C SER A 2 -7.65 -14.02 9.00
N ILE A 3 -8.26 -12.86 8.83
CA ILE A 3 -7.77 -11.64 9.44
C ILE A 3 -8.28 -11.67 10.87
N LYS A 4 -7.58 -12.43 11.69
CA LYS A 4 -7.84 -12.44 13.12
C LYS A 4 -7.25 -11.17 13.67
N TYR A 5 -8.10 -10.25 14.10
CA TYR A 5 -7.71 -9.08 14.87
C TYR A 5 -7.24 -9.48 16.28
N LEU A 6 -6.30 -10.44 16.35
CA LEU A 6 -5.72 -10.97 17.59
C LEU A 6 -4.73 -9.99 18.23
N TYR A 7 -4.53 -8.82 17.62
CA TYR A 7 -3.57 -7.83 18.08
C TYR A 7 -4.17 -6.99 19.22
N ASP A 8 -3.29 -6.36 19.98
CA ASP A 8 -3.71 -5.36 20.96
C ASP A 8 -4.61 -4.33 20.28
N ARG A 9 -5.91 -4.40 20.59
CA ARG A 9 -6.95 -3.55 20.00
C ARG A 9 -6.71 -2.06 20.23
N LYS A 10 -5.90 -1.70 21.21
CA LYS A 10 -5.50 -0.33 21.52
C LYS A 10 -4.33 0.15 20.65
N LYS A 11 -3.59 -0.79 20.01
CA LYS A 11 -2.49 -0.45 19.09
C LYS A 11 -3.03 0.36 17.92
N ILE A 12 -2.30 1.42 17.56
CA ILE A 12 -2.63 2.21 16.38
C ILE A 12 -2.43 1.33 15.12
N ALA A 13 -3.45 1.29 14.28
CA ALA A 13 -3.45 0.58 13.01
C ALA A 13 -3.17 1.54 11.84
N VAL A 14 -3.83 2.72 11.86
CA VAL A 14 -3.76 3.68 10.75
C VAL A 14 -3.53 5.08 11.31
N THR A 15 -2.66 5.85 10.66
CA THR A 15 -2.52 7.30 10.90
C THR A 15 -2.67 8.04 9.58
N TYR A 16 -3.47 9.12 9.56
CA TYR A 16 -3.72 9.95 8.38
C TYR A 16 -3.96 11.39 8.80
N GLY A 17 -3.18 12.34 8.29
CA GLY A 17 -3.33 13.77 8.61
C GLY A 17 -3.25 14.10 10.11
N GLY A 18 -2.50 13.32 10.89
CA GLY A 18 -2.41 13.43 12.36
C GLY A 18 -3.52 12.70 13.12
N GLN A 19 -4.60 12.29 12.47
CA GLN A 19 -5.64 11.45 13.06
C GLN A 19 -5.17 10.00 13.16
N LYS A 20 -5.44 9.37 14.30
CA LYS A 20 -5.02 8.01 14.61
C LYS A 20 -6.23 7.11 14.81
N TYR A 21 -6.20 5.95 14.19
CA TYR A 21 -7.21 4.90 14.32
C TYR A 21 -6.54 3.66 14.92
N SER A 22 -7.07 3.19 16.04
CA SER A 22 -6.66 1.91 16.62
C SER A 22 -7.22 0.73 15.81
N TYR A 23 -6.73 -0.48 16.08
CA TYR A 23 -7.34 -1.69 15.51
C TYR A 23 -8.82 -1.82 15.89
N ALA A 24 -9.19 -1.43 17.12
CA ALA A 24 -10.60 -1.39 17.54
C ALA A 24 -11.43 -0.42 16.69
N ASP A 25 -10.86 0.75 16.35
CA ASP A 25 -11.55 1.72 15.48
C ASP A 25 -11.70 1.16 14.06
N VAL A 26 -10.66 0.55 13.50
CA VAL A 26 -10.75 -0.09 12.18
C VAL A 26 -11.86 -1.14 12.16
N ILE A 27 -11.95 -2.01 13.18
CA ILE A 27 -13.02 -3.01 13.29
C ILE A 27 -14.40 -2.35 13.31
N LYS A 28 -14.57 -1.28 14.09
CA LYS A 28 -15.85 -0.55 14.15
C LYS A 28 -16.24 0.02 12.80
N TYR A 29 -15.31 0.70 12.12
CA TYR A 29 -15.57 1.26 10.79
C TYR A 29 -15.86 0.18 9.75
N VAL A 30 -15.10 -0.91 9.72
CA VAL A 30 -15.32 -2.05 8.82
C VAL A 30 -16.72 -2.64 9.01
N ASN A 31 -17.14 -2.86 10.27
CA ASN A 31 -18.49 -3.33 10.58
C ASN A 31 -19.55 -2.35 10.07
N TYR A 32 -19.39 -1.06 10.36
CA TYR A 32 -20.37 -0.05 9.98
C TYR A 32 -20.47 0.09 8.46
N TYR A 33 -19.34 0.11 7.75
CA TYR A 33 -19.31 0.14 6.29
C TYR A 33 -19.94 -1.11 5.66
N SER A 34 -19.83 -2.26 6.32
CA SER A 34 -20.46 -3.50 5.84
C SER A 34 -22.00 -3.44 5.88
N GLU A 35 -22.59 -2.59 6.71
CA GLU A 35 -24.06 -2.44 6.79
C GLU A 35 -24.65 -1.75 5.54
N PHE A 36 -23.83 -1.00 4.78
CA PHE A 36 -24.24 -0.42 3.50
C PHE A 36 -24.28 -1.44 2.35
N LEU A 37 -23.74 -2.65 2.56
CA LEU A 37 -23.60 -3.68 1.55
C LEU A 37 -24.65 -4.80 1.74
N ASP A 38 -25.60 -4.86 0.81
CA ASP A 38 -26.49 -6.01 0.64
C ASP A 38 -25.96 -6.89 -0.48
N ILE A 39 -24.97 -7.71 -0.12
CA ILE A 39 -24.28 -8.60 -1.04
C ILE A 39 -24.21 -10.03 -0.51
N SER A 40 -24.11 -10.96 -1.44
CA SER A 40 -23.85 -12.38 -1.20
C SER A 40 -22.37 -12.69 -1.43
N LYS A 41 -21.91 -13.86 -0.97
CA LYS A 41 -20.58 -14.38 -1.25
C LYS A 41 -20.25 -14.31 -2.75
N GLY A 42 -19.10 -13.77 -3.09
CA GLY A 42 -18.59 -13.66 -4.46
C GLY A 42 -19.18 -12.47 -5.25
N ASP A 43 -20.11 -11.69 -4.68
CA ASP A 43 -20.51 -10.44 -5.29
C ASP A 43 -19.35 -9.44 -5.31
N ARG A 44 -19.29 -8.69 -6.39
CA ARG A 44 -18.21 -7.72 -6.63
C ARG A 44 -18.61 -6.35 -6.12
N VAL A 45 -17.66 -5.70 -5.44
CA VAL A 45 -17.80 -4.32 -4.98
C VAL A 45 -16.54 -3.57 -5.36
N ALA A 46 -16.70 -2.43 -6.03
CA ALA A 46 -15.60 -1.58 -6.44
C ALA A 46 -15.26 -0.52 -5.38
N LEU A 47 -14.01 -0.03 -5.42
CA LEU A 47 -13.54 1.13 -4.67
C LEU A 47 -12.79 2.05 -5.62
N MET A 48 -13.12 3.33 -5.62
CA MET A 48 -12.43 4.36 -6.39
C MET A 48 -12.24 5.60 -5.52
N MET A 49 -11.06 5.75 -4.95
CA MET A 49 -10.69 6.90 -4.11
C MET A 49 -9.17 6.97 -3.93
N GLU A 50 -8.69 8.10 -3.46
CA GLU A 50 -7.32 8.27 -2.97
C GLU A 50 -7.03 7.43 -1.72
N ASN A 51 -5.73 7.22 -1.40
CA ASN A 51 -5.36 6.52 -0.18
C ASN A 51 -5.79 7.33 1.05
N ARG A 52 -6.73 6.80 1.80
CA ARG A 52 -7.30 7.40 3.02
C ARG A 52 -7.84 6.28 3.93
N PRO A 53 -8.12 6.54 5.21
CA PRO A 53 -8.62 5.50 6.12
C PRO A 53 -9.87 4.80 5.58
N GLU A 54 -10.77 5.53 4.92
CA GLU A 54 -12.00 4.99 4.34
C GLU A 54 -11.74 3.97 3.23
N SER A 55 -10.60 4.06 2.52
CA SER A 55 -10.22 3.01 1.55
C SER A 55 -9.93 1.68 2.23
N ILE A 56 -9.34 1.71 3.44
CA ILE A 56 -9.11 0.52 4.26
C ILE A 56 -10.43 -0.03 4.81
N PHE A 57 -11.29 0.86 5.35
CA PHE A 57 -12.58 0.46 5.90
C PHE A 57 -13.48 -0.16 4.84
N SER A 58 -13.60 0.47 3.66
CA SER A 58 -14.36 -0.03 2.53
C SER A 58 -13.82 -1.38 2.05
N PHE A 59 -12.50 -1.51 1.89
CA PHE A 59 -11.89 -2.74 1.42
C PHE A 59 -12.22 -3.93 2.34
N PHE A 60 -11.97 -3.78 3.64
CA PHE A 60 -12.25 -4.86 4.58
C PHE A 60 -13.73 -5.09 4.86
N SER A 61 -14.60 -4.08 4.65
CA SER A 61 -16.06 -4.27 4.73
C SER A 61 -16.59 -5.22 3.64
N ILE A 62 -15.98 -5.18 2.45
CA ILE A 62 -16.30 -6.09 1.36
C ILE A 62 -15.92 -7.53 1.75
N TRP A 63 -14.71 -7.71 2.29
CA TRP A 63 -14.26 -9.03 2.76
C TRP A 63 -15.07 -9.54 3.95
N ALA A 64 -15.51 -8.67 4.86
CA ALA A 64 -16.40 -9.02 5.96
C ALA A 64 -17.73 -9.60 5.48
N LYS A 65 -18.18 -9.19 4.29
CA LYS A 65 -19.38 -9.73 3.61
C LYS A 65 -19.06 -10.84 2.60
N LYS A 66 -17.81 -11.36 2.59
CA LYS A 66 -17.34 -12.39 1.64
C LYS A 66 -17.48 -11.98 0.17
N GLY A 67 -17.44 -10.68 -0.09
CA GLY A 67 -17.44 -10.07 -1.41
C GLY A 67 -16.04 -10.04 -2.03
N ILE A 68 -15.99 -9.77 -3.33
CA ILE A 68 -14.75 -9.58 -4.09
C ILE A 68 -14.48 -8.08 -4.22
N ALA A 69 -13.33 -7.61 -3.73
CA ALA A 69 -12.94 -6.21 -3.81
C ALA A 69 -12.30 -5.88 -5.17
N ILE A 70 -12.71 -4.75 -5.79
CA ILE A 70 -12.14 -4.24 -7.04
C ILE A 70 -11.59 -2.84 -6.77
N SER A 71 -10.29 -2.70 -6.65
CA SER A 71 -9.67 -1.39 -6.42
C SER A 71 -9.35 -0.73 -7.75
N LEU A 72 -9.96 0.45 -7.99
CA LEU A 72 -9.93 1.17 -9.26
C LEU A 72 -9.07 2.43 -9.18
N ASP A 73 -8.44 2.78 -10.30
CA ASP A 73 -7.62 4.00 -10.41
C ASP A 73 -8.50 5.26 -10.33
N ALA A 74 -8.23 6.11 -9.34
CA ALA A 74 -8.89 7.41 -9.20
C ALA A 74 -8.63 8.37 -10.38
N GLY A 75 -7.68 8.05 -11.24
CA GLY A 75 -7.36 8.77 -12.47
C GLY A 75 -8.10 8.30 -13.71
N TYR A 76 -8.97 7.30 -13.64
CA TYR A 76 -9.74 6.85 -14.80
C TYR A 76 -10.60 7.96 -15.41
N THR A 77 -10.62 8.00 -16.73
CA THR A 77 -11.63 8.77 -17.47
C THR A 77 -12.99 8.09 -17.38
N VAL A 78 -14.06 8.82 -17.72
CA VAL A 78 -15.44 8.28 -17.78
C VAL A 78 -15.52 7.02 -18.66
N ASP A 79 -14.84 7.01 -19.82
CA ASP A 79 -14.89 5.89 -20.75
C ASP A 79 -14.14 4.66 -20.23
N GLN A 80 -12.97 4.86 -19.64
CA GLN A 80 -12.21 3.78 -19.01
C GLN A 80 -12.97 3.16 -17.86
N LEU A 81 -13.56 4.00 -17.00
CA LEU A 81 -14.34 3.54 -15.86
C LEU A 81 -15.61 2.80 -16.31
N ALA A 82 -16.35 3.35 -17.28
CA ALA A 82 -17.54 2.70 -17.84
C ALA A 82 -17.22 1.31 -18.41
N PHE A 83 -16.08 1.17 -19.13
CA PHE A 83 -15.62 -0.13 -19.60
C PHE A 83 -15.38 -1.10 -18.45
N VAL A 84 -14.62 -0.70 -17.44
CA VAL A 84 -14.27 -1.55 -16.29
C VAL A 84 -15.52 -1.93 -15.47
N LEU A 85 -16.44 -1.00 -15.24
CA LEU A 85 -17.68 -1.27 -14.52
C LEU A 85 -18.60 -2.23 -15.31
N ASN A 86 -18.65 -2.08 -16.64
CA ASN A 86 -19.44 -2.99 -17.49
C ASN A 86 -18.83 -4.40 -17.59
N ASP A 87 -17.51 -4.52 -17.52
CA ASP A 87 -16.81 -5.80 -17.54
C ASP A 87 -16.91 -6.50 -16.16
N SER A 88 -16.58 -5.79 -15.08
CA SER A 88 -16.56 -6.35 -13.72
C SER A 88 -17.96 -6.47 -13.09
N LYS A 89 -18.93 -5.68 -13.53
CA LYS A 89 -20.34 -5.66 -13.03
C LYS A 89 -20.43 -5.67 -11.50
N PRO A 90 -19.84 -4.70 -10.80
CA PRO A 90 -19.95 -4.61 -9.35
C PRO A 90 -21.38 -4.21 -8.95
N LYS A 91 -21.88 -4.72 -7.83
CA LYS A 91 -23.17 -4.29 -7.27
C LYS A 91 -23.09 -2.88 -6.66
N TYR A 92 -21.97 -2.57 -6.03
CA TYR A 92 -21.70 -1.30 -5.36
C TYR A 92 -20.33 -0.76 -5.75
N ILE A 93 -20.18 0.55 -5.60
CA ILE A 93 -18.90 1.23 -5.66
C ILE A 93 -18.78 2.24 -4.51
N PHE A 94 -17.73 2.12 -3.68
CA PHE A 94 -17.32 3.14 -2.73
C PHE A 94 -16.48 4.21 -3.40
N VAL A 95 -16.81 5.48 -3.21
CA VAL A 95 -16.15 6.61 -3.86
C VAL A 95 -15.90 7.75 -2.87
N SER A 96 -14.81 8.51 -3.10
CA SER A 96 -14.66 9.83 -2.46
C SER A 96 -15.38 10.92 -3.26
N ASN A 97 -15.69 12.04 -2.62
CA ASN A 97 -16.24 13.22 -3.29
C ASN A 97 -15.38 13.68 -4.48
N LYS A 98 -14.06 13.48 -4.39
CA LYS A 98 -13.09 13.87 -5.44
C LYS A 98 -13.35 13.20 -6.79
N VAL A 99 -13.82 11.95 -6.79
CA VAL A 99 -14.04 11.14 -8.01
C VAL A 99 -15.51 10.92 -8.33
N ARG A 100 -16.41 11.40 -7.47
CA ARG A 100 -17.87 11.17 -7.56
C ARG A 100 -18.43 11.49 -8.94
N GLU A 101 -18.14 12.66 -9.47
CA GLU A 101 -18.69 13.13 -10.77
C GLU A 101 -18.30 12.18 -11.93
N VAL A 102 -17.04 11.70 -11.94
CA VAL A 102 -16.57 10.75 -12.96
C VAL A 102 -17.31 9.43 -12.84
N VAL A 103 -17.56 8.97 -11.61
CA VAL A 103 -18.26 7.70 -11.35
C VAL A 103 -19.72 7.80 -11.72
N GLU A 104 -20.41 8.89 -11.38
CA GLU A 104 -21.82 9.13 -11.75
C GLU A 104 -21.97 9.11 -13.29
N LYS A 105 -21.15 9.86 -14.02
CA LYS A 105 -21.17 9.88 -15.49
C LYS A 105 -20.86 8.52 -16.12
N ALA A 106 -19.90 7.78 -15.56
CA ALA A 106 -19.58 6.44 -16.05
C ALA A 106 -20.73 5.46 -15.79
N ASN A 107 -21.38 5.55 -14.63
CA ASN A 107 -22.52 4.72 -14.27
C ASN A 107 -23.76 5.03 -15.14
N GLU A 108 -24.04 6.31 -15.43
CA GLU A 108 -25.09 6.71 -16.39
C GLU A 108 -24.85 6.08 -17.77
N LYS A 109 -23.60 6.09 -18.24
CA LYS A 109 -23.23 5.52 -19.54
C LYS A 109 -23.51 4.02 -19.67
N ILE A 110 -23.48 3.29 -18.56
CA ILE A 110 -23.78 1.85 -18.49
C ILE A 110 -25.19 1.54 -17.99
N GLY A 111 -26.09 2.54 -17.88
CA GLY A 111 -27.47 2.36 -17.50
C GLY A 111 -27.76 2.36 -16.00
N ASN A 112 -26.92 2.99 -15.19
CA ASN A 112 -27.07 3.15 -13.73
C ASN A 112 -27.21 1.82 -12.96
N ILE A 113 -26.43 0.82 -13.33
CA ILE A 113 -26.51 -0.53 -12.76
C ILE A 113 -25.73 -0.70 -11.45
N VAL A 114 -24.85 0.26 -11.09
CA VAL A 114 -23.99 0.20 -9.91
C VAL A 114 -24.51 1.15 -8.83
N LYS A 115 -24.68 0.67 -7.61
CA LYS A 115 -25.06 1.52 -6.47
C LYS A 115 -23.83 2.26 -5.94
N ILE A 116 -23.88 3.59 -5.93
CA ILE A 116 -22.78 4.45 -5.49
C ILE A 116 -22.92 4.73 -3.99
N ILE A 117 -21.83 4.56 -3.25
CA ILE A 117 -21.70 4.88 -1.82
C ILE A 117 -20.58 5.91 -1.67
N VAL A 118 -20.92 7.14 -1.27
CA VAL A 118 -19.96 8.23 -1.07
C VAL A 118 -19.43 8.16 0.36
N VAL A 119 -18.13 7.84 0.51
CA VAL A 119 -17.53 7.63 1.83
C VAL A 119 -17.47 8.90 2.68
N ASP A 120 -17.41 10.07 2.05
CA ASP A 120 -17.42 11.37 2.74
C ASP A 120 -18.78 11.71 3.38
N GLU A 121 -19.85 11.01 3.00
CA GLU A 121 -21.20 11.14 3.59
C GLU A 121 -21.44 10.14 4.73
N ILE A 122 -20.51 9.20 4.96
CA ILE A 122 -20.61 8.19 6.01
C ILE A 122 -20.09 8.75 7.33
N THR A 123 -20.96 8.83 8.33
CA THR A 123 -20.60 9.23 9.70
C THR A 123 -20.84 8.07 10.65
N LEU A 124 -19.79 7.63 11.33
CA LEU A 124 -19.90 6.57 12.33
C LEU A 124 -20.66 7.11 13.56
N PRO A 125 -21.80 6.49 13.97
CA PRO A 125 -22.51 6.88 15.18
C PRO A 125 -21.63 6.75 16.44
N THR A 126 -21.73 7.73 17.35
CA THR A 126 -20.88 7.77 18.56
C THR A 126 -20.99 6.50 19.39
N ASN A 127 -22.19 5.90 19.47
CA ASN A 127 -22.44 4.71 20.29
C ASN A 127 -22.45 3.42 19.46
N TYR A 128 -21.84 3.42 18.25
CA TYR A 128 -21.80 2.22 17.42
C TYR A 128 -20.95 1.13 18.07
N VAL A 129 -21.51 -0.07 18.15
CA VAL A 129 -20.83 -1.27 18.66
C VAL A 129 -20.65 -2.24 17.49
N ALA A 130 -19.42 -2.69 17.28
CA ALA A 130 -19.13 -3.68 16.25
C ALA A 130 -19.82 -5.01 16.58
N LYS A 131 -20.51 -5.57 15.57
CA LYS A 131 -21.26 -6.85 15.69
C LYS A 131 -20.37 -8.05 15.44
N GLN A 132 -19.32 -7.87 14.66
CA GLN A 132 -18.38 -8.91 14.25
C GLN A 132 -16.96 -8.44 14.52
N GLU A 133 -16.18 -9.28 15.20
CA GLU A 133 -14.82 -8.94 15.63
C GLU A 133 -13.75 -9.61 14.76
N GLU A 134 -14.12 -10.67 14.04
CA GLU A 134 -13.25 -11.43 13.14
C GLU A 134 -13.96 -11.63 11.79
N PHE A 135 -13.19 -11.58 10.72
CA PHE A 135 -13.68 -11.83 9.36
C PHE A 135 -12.91 -13.01 8.78
N GLU A 136 -13.64 -14.05 8.40
CA GLU A 136 -13.08 -15.25 7.81
C GLU A 136 -13.67 -15.50 6.42
N ASN A 137 -12.83 -15.87 5.48
CA ASN A 137 -13.27 -16.40 4.20
C ASN A 137 -13.67 -17.87 4.35
N ASP A 138 -14.57 -18.36 3.51
CA ASP A 138 -15.05 -19.75 3.56
C ASP A 138 -14.02 -20.71 2.97
N SER A 139 -13.28 -20.29 1.95
CA SER A 139 -12.22 -21.04 1.30
C SER A 139 -11.07 -20.14 0.87
N ASP A 140 -9.84 -20.61 1.02
CA ASP A 140 -8.67 -19.90 0.53
C ASP A 140 -8.61 -19.86 -1.02
N GLU A 141 -9.36 -20.71 -1.71
CA GLU A 141 -9.49 -20.70 -3.18
C GLU A 141 -10.54 -19.69 -3.69
N ASP A 142 -11.32 -19.08 -2.79
CA ASP A 142 -12.26 -18.03 -3.19
C ASP A 142 -11.49 -16.80 -3.72
N VAL A 143 -12.03 -16.17 -4.79
CA VAL A 143 -11.48 -14.92 -5.31
C VAL A 143 -11.69 -13.82 -4.27
N ALA A 144 -10.62 -13.15 -3.89
CA ALA A 144 -10.62 -12.09 -2.89
C ALA A 144 -10.60 -10.70 -3.53
N ILE A 145 -9.86 -10.56 -4.63
CA ILE A 145 -9.60 -9.28 -5.29
C ILE A 145 -9.63 -9.47 -6.80
N ILE A 146 -10.09 -8.42 -7.51
CA ILE A 146 -9.83 -8.25 -8.95
C ILE A 146 -9.06 -6.95 -9.14
N VAL A 147 -7.91 -7.02 -9.81
CA VAL A 147 -7.08 -5.85 -10.14
C VAL A 147 -7.02 -5.68 -11.65
N TYR A 148 -7.37 -4.50 -12.13
CA TYR A 148 -7.31 -4.20 -13.56
C TYR A 148 -5.91 -3.76 -13.98
N THR A 149 -5.39 -4.38 -15.04
CA THR A 149 -4.11 -4.02 -15.67
C THR A 149 -4.36 -3.46 -17.07
N SER A 150 -3.52 -2.53 -17.52
CA SER A 150 -3.51 -2.04 -18.91
C SER A 150 -3.00 -3.15 -19.82
N GLY A 151 -3.88 -4.03 -20.29
CA GLY A 151 -3.49 -5.14 -21.16
C GLY A 151 -2.72 -4.68 -22.40
N THR A 152 -1.81 -5.50 -22.89
CA THR A 152 -1.04 -5.28 -24.13
C THR A 152 -1.91 -5.08 -25.39
N THR A 153 -3.19 -5.44 -25.32
CA THR A 153 -4.18 -5.35 -26.40
C THR A 153 -5.05 -4.08 -26.34
N GLY A 154 -4.76 -3.14 -25.43
CA GLY A 154 -5.45 -1.85 -25.33
C GLY A 154 -6.62 -1.81 -24.33
N ASN A 155 -7.32 -2.91 -24.10
CA ASN A 155 -8.41 -2.96 -23.12
C ASN A 155 -7.90 -3.47 -21.76
N PRO A 156 -8.31 -2.86 -20.64
CA PRO A 156 -7.98 -3.35 -19.30
C PRO A 156 -8.47 -4.77 -19.07
N LYS A 157 -7.67 -5.58 -18.38
CA LYS A 157 -8.00 -6.96 -18.01
C LYS A 157 -8.05 -7.09 -16.50
N GLY A 158 -9.11 -7.71 -15.96
CA GLY A 158 -9.27 -8.00 -14.54
C GLY A 158 -8.54 -9.27 -14.14
N VAL A 159 -7.46 -9.13 -13.39
CA VAL A 159 -6.71 -10.26 -12.82
C VAL A 159 -7.39 -10.69 -11.53
N MET A 160 -7.87 -11.94 -11.47
CA MET A 160 -8.50 -12.54 -10.30
C MET A 160 -7.46 -13.12 -9.37
N ILE A 161 -7.50 -12.72 -8.10
CA ILE A 161 -6.54 -13.13 -7.07
C ILE A 161 -7.32 -13.76 -5.91
N THR A 162 -6.95 -14.99 -5.54
CA THR A 162 -7.58 -15.70 -4.43
C THR A 162 -6.96 -15.33 -3.08
N TYR A 163 -7.65 -15.67 -2.00
CA TYR A 163 -7.10 -15.54 -0.65
C TYR A 163 -5.81 -16.34 -0.49
N ASN A 164 -5.71 -17.53 -1.12
CA ASN A 164 -4.50 -18.35 -1.09
C ASN A 164 -3.30 -17.66 -1.75
N ASN A 165 -3.53 -17.00 -2.89
CA ASN A 165 -2.46 -16.24 -3.56
C ASN A 165 -1.91 -15.13 -2.66
N ILE A 166 -2.80 -14.37 -2.00
CA ILE A 166 -2.41 -13.30 -1.06
C ILE A 166 -1.67 -13.89 0.12
N LYS A 167 -2.23 -14.94 0.74
CA LYS A 167 -1.66 -15.60 1.91
C LYS A 167 -0.25 -16.11 1.65
N ALA A 168 -0.02 -16.78 0.52
CA ALA A 168 1.31 -17.27 0.14
C ALA A 168 2.35 -16.16 0.07
N ASN A 169 1.98 -14.98 -0.45
CA ASN A 169 2.85 -13.81 -0.48
C ASN A 169 3.12 -13.25 0.93
N MET A 170 2.08 -13.16 1.78
CA MET A 170 2.23 -12.66 3.15
C MET A 170 3.09 -13.59 4.00
N ASP A 171 2.89 -14.91 3.87
CA ASP A 171 3.68 -15.92 4.55
C ASP A 171 5.14 -15.90 4.07
N GLY A 172 5.39 -15.67 2.79
CA GLY A 172 6.74 -15.50 2.24
C GLY A 172 7.48 -14.29 2.82
N VAL A 173 6.80 -13.17 2.99
CA VAL A 173 7.37 -11.96 3.64
C VAL A 173 7.67 -12.23 5.11
N LYS A 174 6.75 -12.91 5.81
CA LYS A 174 6.90 -13.27 7.22
C LYS A 174 8.02 -14.27 7.46
N ALA A 175 8.18 -15.27 6.58
CA ALA A 175 9.17 -16.33 6.73
C ALA A 175 10.63 -15.85 6.75
N VAL A 176 10.89 -14.65 6.25
CA VAL A 176 12.24 -14.03 6.22
C VAL A 176 12.32 -12.78 7.10
N ASP A 177 11.33 -12.54 7.96
CA ASP A 177 11.25 -11.38 8.84
C ASP A 177 11.48 -10.03 8.11
N LEU A 178 11.00 -9.95 6.85
CA LEU A 178 11.16 -8.75 6.04
C LEU A 178 10.42 -7.57 6.68
N VAL A 179 9.23 -7.83 7.22
CA VAL A 179 8.44 -6.91 8.05
C VAL A 179 8.11 -7.61 9.36
N THR A 180 8.32 -6.92 10.48
CA THR A 180 8.14 -7.43 11.84
C THR A 180 7.09 -6.59 12.59
N ASP A 181 6.62 -7.07 13.74
CA ASP A 181 5.63 -6.41 14.59
C ASP A 181 6.08 -5.06 15.20
N THR A 182 7.39 -4.78 15.14
CA THR A 182 7.99 -3.50 15.57
C THR A 182 8.05 -2.45 14.47
N ASP A 183 7.70 -2.82 13.25
CA ASP A 183 7.75 -1.93 12.10
C ASP A 183 6.54 -0.98 12.03
N THR A 184 6.72 0.08 11.25
CA THR A 184 5.69 1.02 10.83
C THR A 184 5.86 1.27 9.34
N ILE A 185 4.81 1.05 8.55
CA ILE A 185 4.86 1.10 7.09
C ILE A 185 4.33 2.44 6.58
N LEU A 186 4.99 3.00 5.56
CA LEU A 186 4.47 4.17 4.84
C LEU A 186 3.57 3.73 3.68
N GLY A 187 2.30 4.16 3.69
CA GLY A 187 1.34 3.98 2.62
C GLY A 187 1.27 5.21 1.72
N MET A 188 2.08 5.26 0.65
CA MET A 188 2.14 6.39 -0.28
C MET A 188 1.74 6.05 -1.71
N LEU A 189 1.80 4.78 -2.10
CA LEU A 189 1.48 4.34 -3.45
C LEU A 189 -0.01 4.00 -3.58
N PRO A 190 -0.65 4.26 -4.74
CA PRO A 190 -2.08 4.05 -4.92
C PRO A 190 -2.51 2.58 -4.80
N TYR A 191 -3.62 2.34 -4.11
CA TYR A 191 -4.14 0.99 -3.83
C TYR A 191 -4.79 0.26 -5.01
N HIS A 192 -4.97 0.93 -6.17
CA HIS A 192 -5.39 0.23 -7.39
C HIS A 192 -4.30 -0.65 -8.01
N HIS A 193 -3.05 -0.50 -7.57
CA HIS A 193 -1.97 -1.42 -7.93
C HIS A 193 -1.84 -2.53 -6.89
N ILE A 194 -1.60 -3.77 -7.35
CA ILE A 194 -1.53 -4.95 -6.48
C ILE A 194 -0.42 -4.85 -5.43
N MET A 195 0.74 -4.29 -5.77
CA MET A 195 1.88 -4.19 -4.87
C MET A 195 1.56 -3.33 -3.62
N PRO A 196 1.15 -2.04 -3.73
CA PRO A 196 0.76 -1.27 -2.55
C PRO A 196 -0.50 -1.82 -1.87
N LEU A 197 -1.46 -2.35 -2.61
CA LEU A 197 -2.65 -2.99 -2.03
C LEU A 197 -2.25 -4.13 -1.09
N CYS A 198 -1.36 -5.02 -1.52
CA CYS A 198 -0.87 -6.12 -0.68
C CYS A 198 0.02 -5.64 0.47
N PHE A 199 1.01 -4.76 0.20
CA PHE A 199 2.06 -4.46 1.19
C PHE A 199 1.78 -3.27 2.09
N THR A 200 0.92 -2.34 1.68
CA THR A 200 0.63 -1.14 2.48
C THR A 200 -0.82 -1.04 2.94
N LEU A 201 -1.70 -1.98 2.49
CA LEU A 201 -3.06 -2.12 3.01
C LEU A 201 -3.26 -3.47 3.71
N ILE A 202 -3.05 -4.60 3.00
CA ILE A 202 -3.37 -5.93 3.54
C ILE A 202 -2.32 -6.40 4.57
N LEU A 203 -1.04 -6.33 4.24
CA LEU A 203 0.05 -6.80 5.10
C LEU A 203 0.07 -6.13 6.48
N PRO A 204 -0.08 -4.81 6.61
CA PRO A 204 -0.16 -4.18 7.92
C PRO A 204 -1.27 -4.78 8.79
N MET A 205 -2.45 -4.98 8.21
CA MET A 205 -3.58 -5.59 8.92
C MET A 205 -3.33 -7.06 9.23
N TYR A 206 -2.63 -7.80 8.37
CA TYR A 206 -2.27 -9.20 8.58
C TYR A 206 -1.21 -9.40 9.67
N LEU A 207 -0.23 -8.48 9.79
CA LEU A 207 0.86 -8.57 10.77
C LEU A 207 0.60 -7.78 12.06
N GLY A 208 -0.45 -6.96 12.11
CA GLY A 208 -0.71 -6.07 13.24
C GLY A 208 0.30 -4.93 13.37
N VAL A 209 0.78 -4.38 12.25
CA VAL A 209 1.72 -3.26 12.22
C VAL A 209 1.03 -1.97 11.78
N PRO A 210 1.42 -0.80 12.32
CA PRO A 210 0.86 0.48 11.91
C PRO A 210 1.17 0.83 10.45
N VAL A 211 0.20 1.45 9.77
CA VAL A 211 0.42 2.13 8.48
C VAL A 211 0.19 3.63 8.64
N ILE A 212 1.12 4.42 8.12
CA ILE A 212 1.00 5.88 8.03
C ILE A 212 0.65 6.21 6.58
N LEU A 213 -0.53 6.77 6.35
CA LEU A 213 -0.95 7.16 5.01
C LEU A 213 -0.46 8.56 4.70
N LEU A 214 0.15 8.72 3.52
CA LEU A 214 0.57 10.02 3.02
C LEU A 214 -0.67 10.80 2.54
N THR A 215 -0.83 12.03 3.01
CA THR A 215 -1.98 12.88 2.65
C THR A 215 -1.86 13.50 1.27
N GLU A 216 -0.64 13.71 0.81
CA GLU A 216 -0.32 14.33 -0.48
C GLU A 216 0.99 13.75 -1.03
N ILE A 217 1.01 13.43 -2.32
CA ILE A 217 2.21 12.90 -2.99
C ILE A 217 3.08 14.08 -3.43
N SER A 218 3.87 14.60 -2.49
CA SER A 218 4.92 15.60 -2.74
C SER A 218 6.16 15.29 -1.92
N SER A 219 7.34 15.74 -2.39
CA SER A 219 8.60 15.55 -1.66
C SER A 219 8.57 16.18 -0.27
N ALA A 220 7.92 17.35 -0.14
CA ALA A 220 7.78 18.07 1.12
C ALA A 220 6.90 17.29 2.11
N SER A 221 5.74 16.81 1.66
CA SER A 221 4.82 15.99 2.47
C SER A 221 5.46 14.67 2.88
N LEU A 222 6.19 14.01 1.97
CA LEU A 222 6.93 12.79 2.27
C LEU A 222 7.97 13.02 3.38
N LEU A 223 8.85 14.00 3.23
CA LEU A 223 9.89 14.29 4.23
C LEU A 223 9.29 14.69 5.57
N LYS A 224 8.26 15.52 5.59
CA LYS A 224 7.53 15.90 6.80
C LYS A 224 6.94 14.66 7.50
N THR A 225 6.25 13.80 6.75
CA THR A 225 5.65 12.57 7.28
C THR A 225 6.70 11.63 7.87
N LEU A 226 7.85 11.50 7.22
CA LEU A 226 8.98 10.70 7.71
C LEU A 226 9.58 11.26 9.00
N GLN A 227 9.68 12.59 9.13
CA GLN A 227 10.23 13.27 10.31
C GLN A 227 9.29 13.25 11.51
N GLU A 228 7.98 13.37 11.28
CA GLU A 228 6.96 13.41 12.32
C GLU A 228 6.56 12.01 12.85
N ASN A 229 6.89 10.96 12.09
CA ASN A 229 6.47 9.59 12.40
C ASN A 229 7.68 8.64 12.43
N ARG A 230 7.57 7.58 13.23
CA ARG A 230 8.63 6.54 13.32
C ARG A 230 8.48 5.49 12.23
N ILE A 231 8.51 5.92 10.96
CA ILE A 231 8.40 5.02 9.81
C ILE A 231 9.70 4.21 9.66
N THR A 232 9.56 2.89 9.58
CA THR A 232 10.69 1.96 9.48
C THR A 232 10.77 1.28 8.12
N VAL A 233 9.64 1.16 7.40
CA VAL A 233 9.57 0.48 6.10
C VAL A 233 8.92 1.40 5.08
N ILE A 234 9.59 1.58 3.95
CA ILE A 234 9.09 2.34 2.80
C ILE A 234 9.06 1.41 1.59
N LEU A 235 7.89 1.31 0.96
CA LEU A 235 7.71 0.69 -0.34
C LEU A 235 7.56 1.79 -1.40
N GLY A 236 8.42 1.77 -2.42
CA GLY A 236 8.44 2.74 -3.51
C GLY A 236 8.58 2.09 -4.88
N VAL A 237 8.33 2.89 -5.91
CA VAL A 237 8.66 2.56 -7.30
C VAL A 237 9.98 3.23 -7.69
N PRO A 238 10.70 2.76 -8.73
CA PRO A 238 12.00 3.31 -9.11
C PRO A 238 12.05 4.83 -9.21
N ARG A 239 11.03 5.44 -9.81
CA ARG A 239 10.94 6.90 -9.96
C ARG A 239 11.01 7.68 -8.64
N VAL A 240 10.47 7.12 -7.56
CA VAL A 240 10.55 7.74 -6.22
C VAL A 240 11.98 7.70 -5.72
N TRP A 241 12.64 6.58 -5.88
CA TRP A 241 14.04 6.40 -5.45
C TRP A 241 15.00 7.25 -6.27
N GLU A 242 14.84 7.32 -7.60
CA GLU A 242 15.58 8.20 -8.51
C GLU A 242 15.48 9.66 -8.10
N MET A 243 14.28 10.13 -7.79
CA MET A 243 14.06 11.51 -7.36
C MET A 243 14.76 11.81 -6.04
N LEU A 244 14.66 10.90 -5.06
CA LEU A 244 15.31 11.07 -3.75
C LEU A 244 16.83 10.99 -3.86
N ASP A 245 17.34 10.00 -4.59
CA ASP A 245 18.77 9.81 -4.84
C ASP A 245 19.37 11.05 -5.51
N LYS A 246 18.80 11.51 -6.61
CA LYS A 246 19.24 12.71 -7.31
C LYS A 246 19.32 13.92 -6.38
N ALA A 247 18.30 14.13 -5.53
CA ALA A 247 18.27 15.25 -4.59
C ALA A 247 19.38 15.16 -3.53
N ILE A 248 19.73 13.95 -3.10
CA ILE A 248 20.83 13.72 -2.13
C ILE A 248 22.18 13.86 -2.82
N MET A 249 22.36 13.21 -3.98
CA MET A 249 23.63 13.19 -4.68
C MET A 249 24.07 14.58 -5.20
N VAL A 250 23.12 15.45 -5.56
CA VAL A 250 23.44 16.87 -5.83
C VAL A 250 24.12 17.50 -4.63
N LYS A 251 23.56 17.39 -3.42
CA LYS A 251 24.13 17.96 -2.18
C LYS A 251 25.48 17.32 -1.81
N ILE A 252 25.63 16.02 -2.04
CA ILE A 252 26.92 15.32 -1.81
C ILE A 252 27.97 15.87 -2.78
N ASN A 253 27.61 16.08 -4.04
CA ASN A 253 28.56 16.54 -5.07
C ASN A 253 28.93 18.03 -4.93
N GLU A 254 28.11 18.84 -4.30
CA GLU A 254 28.41 20.26 -4.00
C GLU A 254 29.46 20.40 -2.87
N SER A 255 29.62 19.39 -2.01
CA SER A 255 30.55 19.44 -0.89
C SER A 255 31.76 18.50 -1.11
N PRO A 256 32.98 19.03 -1.26
CA PRO A 256 34.20 18.19 -1.40
C PRO A 256 34.35 17.19 -0.25
N LEU A 257 34.02 17.60 0.97
CA LEU A 257 34.07 16.74 2.15
C LEU A 257 33.03 15.61 2.09
N ALA A 258 31.76 15.92 1.72
CA ALA A 258 30.72 14.94 1.58
C ALA A 258 31.04 13.93 0.47
N LYS A 259 31.59 14.39 -0.64
CA LYS A 259 32.08 13.53 -1.73
C LYS A 259 33.20 12.59 -1.31
N PHE A 260 34.13 13.10 -0.50
CA PHE A 260 35.21 12.29 0.07
C PHE A 260 34.65 11.23 1.03
N ILE A 261 33.75 11.61 1.93
CA ILE A 261 33.08 10.68 2.86
C ILE A 261 32.33 9.60 2.09
N PHE A 262 31.62 9.97 1.02
CA PHE A 262 30.86 9.01 0.19
C PHE A 262 31.80 7.96 -0.43
N LYS A 263 32.90 8.38 -1.07
CA LYS A 263 33.89 7.47 -1.64
C LYS A 263 34.57 6.58 -0.59
N MET A 264 34.77 7.08 0.62
CA MET A 264 35.27 6.25 1.73
C MET A 264 34.22 5.21 2.15
N ALA A 265 32.97 5.61 2.23
CA ALA A 265 31.85 4.74 2.65
C ALA A 265 31.62 3.56 1.69
N GLU A 266 31.90 3.72 0.40
CA GLU A 266 31.84 2.61 -0.58
C GLU A 266 32.73 1.43 -0.18
N LYS A 267 33.86 1.70 0.50
CA LYS A 267 34.84 0.69 0.94
C LYS A 267 34.55 0.11 2.33
N ILE A 268 33.57 0.66 3.05
CA ILE A 268 33.25 0.24 4.42
C ILE A 268 32.18 -0.85 4.34
N SER A 269 32.43 -2.04 4.88
CA SER A 269 31.41 -3.13 4.88
C SER A 269 30.30 -2.93 5.91
N SER A 270 30.58 -2.22 7.02
CA SER A 270 29.65 -2.05 8.14
C SER A 270 28.56 -1.03 7.83
N MET A 271 27.30 -1.49 7.74
CA MET A 271 26.13 -0.63 7.57
C MET A 271 25.97 0.37 8.73
N THR A 272 26.33 -0.03 9.95
CA THR A 272 26.26 0.86 11.13
C THR A 272 27.22 2.04 10.99
N ILE A 273 28.46 1.81 10.53
CA ILE A 273 29.44 2.89 10.31
C ILE A 273 28.94 3.80 9.17
N ARG A 274 28.47 3.24 8.05
CA ARG A 274 27.87 4.01 6.96
C ARG A 274 26.73 4.90 7.47
N LYS A 275 25.81 4.34 8.26
CA LYS A 275 24.68 5.08 8.86
C LYS A 275 25.16 6.24 9.76
N MET A 276 26.24 6.06 10.53
CA MET A 276 26.81 7.13 11.34
C MET A 276 27.41 8.24 10.48
N LEU A 277 28.16 7.90 9.43
CA LEU A 277 28.74 8.88 8.50
C LEU A 277 27.65 9.74 7.81
N PHE A 278 26.53 9.12 7.44
CA PHE A 278 25.38 9.78 6.81
C PHE A 278 24.23 10.11 7.77
N SER A 279 24.54 10.29 9.06
CA SER A 279 23.52 10.57 10.09
C SER A 279 22.62 11.78 9.77
N LYS A 280 23.15 12.81 9.09
CA LYS A 280 22.34 13.96 8.63
C LYS A 280 21.30 13.54 7.60
N VAL A 281 21.65 12.65 6.65
CA VAL A 281 20.72 12.12 5.66
C VAL A 281 19.65 11.27 6.37
N HIS A 282 20.07 10.35 7.25
CA HIS A 282 19.14 9.55 8.03
C HIS A 282 18.15 10.41 8.85
N LYS A 283 18.62 11.51 9.47
CA LYS A 283 17.75 12.45 10.21
C LYS A 283 16.73 13.12 9.31
N GLN A 284 17.08 13.49 8.07
CA GLN A 284 16.14 14.05 7.11
C GLN A 284 15.03 13.05 6.74
N PHE A 285 15.34 11.75 6.76
CA PHE A 285 14.41 10.63 6.59
C PHE A 285 13.78 10.17 7.92
N GLY A 286 13.75 10.99 8.95
CA GLY A 286 13.15 10.68 10.26
C GLY A 286 14.02 9.80 11.17
N GLY A 287 15.15 9.27 10.69
CA GLY A 287 16.14 8.52 11.49
C GLY A 287 15.76 7.05 11.81
N HIS A 288 14.56 6.62 11.43
CA HIS A 288 14.00 5.30 11.81
C HIS A 288 13.93 4.28 10.69
N ILE A 289 14.23 4.67 9.44
CA ILE A 289 14.12 3.76 8.29
C ILE A 289 15.07 2.59 8.47
N ARG A 290 14.50 1.39 8.43
CA ARG A 290 15.18 0.10 8.49
C ARG A 290 15.25 -0.55 7.12
N LEU A 291 14.18 -0.40 6.32
CA LEU A 291 14.02 -1.09 5.05
C LEU A 291 13.44 -0.16 3.98
N MET A 292 14.08 -0.12 2.83
CA MET A 292 13.59 0.51 1.60
C MET A 292 13.40 -0.58 0.55
N VAL A 293 12.18 -0.70 0.00
CA VAL A 293 11.85 -1.71 -1.01
C VAL A 293 11.47 -1.02 -2.32
N SER A 294 12.16 -1.36 -3.40
CA SER A 294 11.78 -0.95 -4.76
C SER A 294 11.06 -2.09 -5.47
N GLY A 295 9.93 -1.80 -6.08
CA GLY A 295 9.18 -2.77 -6.87
C GLY A 295 8.39 -2.13 -8.00
N GLY A 296 7.68 -2.96 -8.78
CA GLY A 296 6.82 -2.52 -9.88
C GLY A 296 7.52 -2.24 -11.20
N ALA A 297 8.81 -1.94 -11.19
CA ALA A 297 9.66 -1.80 -12.39
C ALA A 297 11.14 -2.01 -12.03
N LYS A 298 11.97 -2.16 -13.06
CA LYS A 298 13.43 -2.26 -12.88
C LYS A 298 13.98 -0.93 -12.36
N ILE A 299 14.75 -0.97 -11.28
CA ILE A 299 15.52 0.17 -10.76
C ILE A 299 16.95 0.10 -11.25
N ASP A 300 17.58 1.27 -11.44
CA ASP A 300 19.02 1.32 -11.72
C ASP A 300 19.80 0.82 -10.50
N LYS A 301 20.74 -0.06 -10.75
CA LYS A 301 21.64 -0.64 -9.73
C LYS A 301 22.37 0.43 -8.93
N SER A 302 22.85 1.49 -9.59
CA SER A 302 23.58 2.59 -8.96
C SER A 302 22.78 3.24 -7.84
N ILE A 303 21.47 3.43 -8.02
CA ILE A 303 20.59 4.05 -7.03
C ILE A 303 20.49 3.20 -5.75
N LEU A 304 20.34 1.87 -5.90
CA LEU A 304 20.34 0.97 -4.74
C LEU A 304 21.70 0.96 -4.04
N GLU A 305 22.79 1.02 -4.81
CA GLU A 305 24.16 1.08 -4.27
C GLU A 305 24.42 2.40 -3.54
N ASP A 306 23.93 3.52 -4.04
CA ASP A 306 24.03 4.82 -3.39
C ASP A 306 23.32 4.82 -2.03
N PHE A 307 22.07 4.34 -1.98
CA PHE A 307 21.37 4.18 -0.70
C PHE A 307 22.09 3.23 0.27
N ARG A 308 22.63 2.12 -0.21
CA ARG A 308 23.42 1.18 0.60
C ARG A 308 24.72 1.81 1.09
N THR A 309 25.39 2.60 0.26
CA THR A 309 26.59 3.37 0.62
C THR A 309 26.29 4.37 1.73
N MET A 310 25.10 4.97 1.72
CA MET A 310 24.64 5.84 2.78
C MET A 310 24.14 5.08 4.04
N GLY A 311 24.15 3.75 4.06
CA GLY A 311 23.78 2.94 5.21
C GLY A 311 22.27 2.61 5.30
N PHE A 312 21.54 2.69 4.21
CA PHE A 312 20.16 2.20 4.14
C PHE A 312 20.12 0.73 3.65
N CYS A 313 19.25 -0.07 4.21
CA CYS A 313 18.94 -1.38 3.66
C CYS A 313 17.95 -1.19 2.49
N ALA A 314 18.48 -1.09 1.28
CA ALA A 314 17.71 -0.91 0.05
C ALA A 314 17.70 -2.22 -0.74
N ILE A 315 16.50 -2.77 -0.99
CA ILE A 315 16.30 -4.02 -1.70
C ILE A 315 15.34 -3.84 -2.88
N GLN A 316 15.38 -4.80 -3.80
CA GLN A 316 14.45 -4.86 -4.93
C GLN A 316 13.56 -6.09 -4.81
N GLY A 317 12.26 -5.91 -5.15
CA GLY A 317 11.31 -6.97 -5.37
C GLY A 317 10.91 -7.05 -6.85
N TYR A 318 10.69 -8.26 -7.34
CA TYR A 318 10.19 -8.56 -8.66
C TYR A 318 8.86 -9.30 -8.58
N GLY A 319 7.93 -8.91 -9.44
CA GLY A 319 6.63 -9.54 -9.51
C GLY A 319 5.73 -8.88 -10.55
N MET A 320 4.53 -9.39 -10.65
CA MET A 320 3.50 -8.92 -11.57
C MET A 320 2.12 -9.11 -10.92
N THR A 321 1.10 -8.49 -11.46
CA THR A 321 -0.25 -8.57 -10.89
C THR A 321 -0.72 -10.02 -10.80
N GLU A 322 -0.44 -10.82 -11.81
CA GLU A 322 -0.82 -12.22 -11.92
C GLU A 322 -0.13 -13.14 -10.91
N THR A 323 0.88 -12.65 -10.17
CA THR A 323 1.60 -13.41 -9.14
C THR A 323 1.29 -12.94 -7.70
N ALA A 324 0.35 -12.04 -7.51
CA ALA A 324 -0.29 -11.57 -6.28
C ALA A 324 0.58 -10.89 -5.18
N PRO A 325 1.58 -10.05 -5.42
CA PRO A 325 2.32 -9.75 -6.64
C PRO A 325 3.71 -10.40 -6.71
N ILE A 326 4.25 -11.04 -5.65
CA ILE A 326 5.68 -11.41 -5.54
C ILE A 326 6.00 -12.69 -6.30
N ILE A 327 7.09 -12.64 -7.08
CA ILE A 327 7.80 -13.81 -7.59
C ILE A 327 9.11 -13.98 -6.81
N ALA A 328 9.85 -12.89 -6.60
CA ALA A 328 11.14 -12.90 -5.90
C ALA A 328 11.44 -11.53 -5.28
N PHE A 329 12.24 -11.51 -4.24
CA PHE A 329 12.82 -10.30 -3.67
C PHE A 329 14.18 -10.59 -3.04
N ASN A 330 15.01 -9.54 -2.93
CA ASN A 330 16.27 -9.66 -2.22
C ASN A 330 16.02 -9.76 -0.71
N VAL A 331 16.73 -10.66 -0.06
CA VAL A 331 16.73 -10.75 1.41
C VAL A 331 17.85 -9.87 1.97
N PRO A 332 17.59 -9.05 3.01
CA PRO A 332 18.62 -8.24 3.65
C PRO A 332 19.86 -9.04 4.01
N GLY A 333 21.04 -8.56 3.63
CA GLY A 333 22.32 -9.24 3.84
C GLY A 333 22.66 -10.33 2.83
N ARG A 334 21.78 -10.60 1.85
CA ARG A 334 22.00 -11.55 0.74
C ARG A 334 21.60 -10.96 -0.60
N GLU A 335 21.70 -9.64 -0.73
CA GLU A 335 21.29 -8.92 -1.92
C GLU A 335 22.17 -9.26 -3.12
N ARG A 336 21.53 -9.48 -4.26
CA ARG A 336 22.18 -9.48 -5.58
C ARG A 336 21.75 -8.22 -6.30
N SER A 337 22.69 -7.40 -6.69
CA SER A 337 22.43 -6.10 -7.32
C SER A 337 22.15 -6.18 -8.82
N ASP A 338 22.33 -7.34 -9.42
CA ASP A 338 22.29 -7.61 -10.87
C ASP A 338 21.16 -8.59 -11.27
N SER A 339 20.26 -8.92 -10.33
CA SER A 339 19.13 -9.82 -10.58
C SER A 339 17.80 -9.18 -10.24
#